data_af3ddc9b7740a4b8f43e8630470391c8
#
_entry.id   af3ddc9b7740a4b8f43e8630470391c8
#
_cell.length_a   1.000
_cell.length_b   1.000
_cell.length_c   1.000
_cell.angle_alpha   90.00
_cell.angle_beta   90.00
_cell.angle_gamma   90.00
#
_symmetry.space_group_name_H-M   'P 1'
#
loop_
_entity.id
_entity.type
_entity.pdbx_description
1 polymer ?
#
loop_
_entity_poly.entity_id
_entity_poly.type
_entity_poly.pdbx_seq_one_letter_code
_entity_poly.pdbx_strand_id
1 'polypeptide(L)'
;IEGTANMVNMALARKIKKFLFVSSVSAFGRYDIKKDISEETKWLEDAENTNYAIAKHRSELEVWRGHEEGLNMVITNPSTILGFGDWTQGSSQIFKNVYDGIPFYPTGINGFISLEDVAKACIQLMESNIRGERFIVSAENISFKDLFEKIAHGFGIKPPAKPLSPFIREIGWRFYWLKSKLSGQQALVTKETTLYTSRNYIYLNIKLKNALGFKFENMDDVIKRSCKKYKDGQA
;
A
#
# COMPACT_ATOMS: atom_id res chain seq x y z
N ILE A 1 -8.86 -13.80 -6.48
CA ILE A 1 -9.36 -14.78 -5.51
C ILE A 1 -9.09 -16.20 -6.03
N GLU A 2 -9.65 -16.60 -7.17
CA GLU A 2 -9.44 -17.94 -7.75
C GLU A 2 -7.96 -18.30 -7.96
N GLY A 3 -7.15 -17.38 -8.48
CA GLY A 3 -5.71 -17.58 -8.61
C GLY A 3 -5.02 -17.89 -7.28
N THR A 4 -5.45 -17.24 -6.19
CA THR A 4 -4.92 -17.52 -4.84
C THR A 4 -5.36 -18.89 -4.37
N ALA A 5 -6.63 -19.26 -4.54
CA ALA A 5 -7.16 -20.58 -4.20
C ALA A 5 -6.40 -21.68 -4.95
N ASN A 6 -6.16 -21.51 -6.24
CA ASN A 6 -5.40 -22.46 -7.05
C ASN A 6 -3.95 -22.62 -6.54
N MET A 7 -3.28 -21.51 -6.19
CA MET A 7 -1.93 -21.57 -5.63
C MET A 7 -1.90 -22.29 -4.27
N VAL A 8 -2.89 -22.03 -3.41
CA VAL A 8 -3.02 -22.70 -2.11
C VAL A 8 -3.24 -24.22 -2.30
N ASN A 9 -4.15 -24.59 -3.19
CA ASN A 9 -4.43 -26.00 -3.48
C ASN A 9 -3.18 -26.74 -4.02
N MET A 10 -2.45 -26.09 -4.93
CA MET A 10 -1.20 -26.65 -5.46
C MET A 10 -0.11 -26.75 -4.39
N ALA A 11 -0.02 -25.76 -3.49
CA ALA A 11 0.92 -25.75 -2.40
C ALA A 11 0.66 -26.92 -1.42
N LEU A 12 -0.60 -27.16 -1.10
CA LEU A 12 -1.03 -28.30 -0.27
C LEU A 12 -0.72 -29.64 -0.97
N ALA A 13 -1.14 -29.80 -2.23
CA ALA A 13 -0.92 -31.02 -3.01
C ALA A 13 0.56 -31.37 -3.16
N ARG A 14 1.43 -30.35 -3.30
CA ARG A 14 2.88 -30.53 -3.44
C ARG A 14 3.64 -30.54 -2.10
N LYS A 15 2.93 -30.39 -0.99
CA LYS A 15 3.51 -30.38 0.37
C LYS A 15 4.70 -29.41 0.48
N ILE A 16 4.55 -28.20 -0.03
CA ILE A 16 5.62 -27.21 0.03
C ILE A 16 5.96 -26.88 1.48
N LYS A 17 7.24 -26.59 1.75
CA LYS A 17 7.73 -26.36 3.12
C LYS A 17 7.14 -25.11 3.76
N LYS A 18 6.95 -24.05 2.98
CA LYS A 18 6.39 -22.79 3.46
C LYS A 18 5.79 -21.97 2.31
N PHE A 19 4.72 -21.25 2.59
CA PHE A 19 4.01 -20.38 1.66
C PHE A 19 3.94 -18.97 2.22
N LEU A 20 4.40 -17.97 1.47
CA LEU A 20 4.22 -16.58 1.83
C LEU A 20 3.25 -15.91 0.86
N PHE A 21 2.25 -15.24 1.41
CA PHE A 21 1.29 -14.46 0.63
C PHE A 21 1.49 -12.97 0.84
N VAL A 22 1.79 -12.25 -0.25
CA VAL A 22 1.86 -10.79 -0.23
C VAL A 22 0.47 -10.22 -0.45
N SER A 23 -0.17 -9.80 0.65
CA SER A 23 -1.47 -9.15 0.64
C SER A 23 -1.35 -7.63 0.56
N SER A 24 -2.08 -6.91 1.38
CA SER A 24 -2.05 -5.44 1.51
C SER A 24 -2.73 -5.04 2.82
N VAL A 25 -2.39 -3.89 3.38
CA VAL A 25 -3.17 -3.28 4.48
C VAL A 25 -4.63 -3.02 4.08
N SER A 26 -4.95 -2.95 2.80
CA SER A 26 -6.33 -2.83 2.33
C SER A 26 -7.20 -4.04 2.68
N ALA A 27 -6.61 -5.21 2.97
CA ALA A 27 -7.33 -6.41 3.39
C ALA A 27 -7.96 -6.30 4.79
N PHE A 28 -7.59 -5.28 5.58
CA PHE A 28 -8.27 -4.97 6.84
C PHE A 28 -9.59 -4.21 6.66
N GLY A 29 -9.89 -3.76 5.45
CA GLY A 29 -11.07 -2.96 5.14
C GLY A 29 -10.90 -1.48 5.48
N ARG A 30 -11.98 -0.75 5.32
CA ARG A 30 -12.07 0.67 5.66
C ARG A 30 -12.78 0.83 7.00
N TYR A 31 -11.98 0.87 8.02
CA TYR A 31 -12.43 0.88 9.40
C TYR A 31 -12.83 2.27 9.90
N ASP A 32 -13.50 2.29 11.06
CA ASP A 32 -13.72 3.51 11.84
C ASP A 32 -12.38 4.25 12.03
N ILE A 33 -12.28 5.41 11.42
CA ILE A 33 -11.10 6.28 11.29
C ILE A 33 -10.52 6.74 12.64
N LYS A 34 -11.13 6.34 13.75
CA LYS A 34 -10.73 6.73 15.10
C LYS A 34 -9.83 5.72 15.80
N LYS A 35 -9.52 4.59 15.18
CA LYS A 35 -8.71 3.54 15.80
C LYS A 35 -7.51 3.17 14.93
N ASP A 36 -6.39 2.94 15.58
CA ASP A 36 -5.20 2.39 14.94
C ASP A 36 -5.47 0.98 14.41
N ILE A 37 -4.92 0.67 13.25
CA ILE A 37 -5.08 -0.62 12.58
C ILE A 37 -3.92 -1.52 12.97
N SER A 38 -4.26 -2.67 13.55
CA SER A 38 -3.34 -3.75 13.89
C SER A 38 -3.75 -5.04 13.19
N GLU A 39 -2.94 -6.09 13.35
CA GLU A 39 -3.26 -7.44 12.83
C GLU A 39 -4.53 -8.03 13.45
N GLU A 40 -4.96 -7.53 14.62
CA GLU A 40 -6.21 -7.93 15.29
C GLU A 40 -7.45 -7.24 14.73
N THR A 41 -7.27 -6.23 13.86
CA THR A 41 -8.38 -5.51 13.25
C THR A 41 -9.20 -6.46 12.39
N LYS A 42 -10.51 -6.54 12.69
CA LYS A 42 -11.45 -7.41 11.97
C LYS A 42 -11.99 -6.71 10.73
N TRP A 43 -12.21 -7.45 9.69
CA TRP A 43 -12.93 -6.96 8.50
C TRP A 43 -14.36 -6.55 8.87
N LEU A 44 -14.78 -5.40 8.38
CA LEU A 44 -16.20 -4.98 8.40
C LEU A 44 -16.71 -4.87 6.96
N GLU A 45 -17.86 -5.45 6.70
CA GLU A 45 -18.56 -5.21 5.44
C GLU A 45 -19.05 -3.76 5.41
N ASP A 46 -18.51 -2.99 4.49
CA ASP A 46 -18.82 -1.57 4.31
C ASP A 46 -18.93 -1.26 2.81
N ALA A 47 -19.92 -0.44 2.46
CA ALA A 47 -20.14 0.00 1.09
C ALA A 47 -18.95 0.83 0.51
N GLU A 48 -18.07 1.32 1.37
CA GLU A 48 -16.86 2.06 0.97
C GLU A 48 -15.64 1.14 0.72
N ASN A 49 -15.74 -0.16 1.02
CA ASN A 49 -14.69 -1.10 0.67
C ASN A 49 -14.52 -1.17 -0.85
N THR A 50 -13.30 -0.91 -1.31
CA THR A 50 -12.99 -1.00 -2.74
C THR A 50 -13.00 -2.45 -3.22
N ASN A 51 -13.24 -2.67 -4.51
CA ASN A 51 -13.09 -4.00 -5.11
C ASN A 51 -11.70 -4.61 -4.87
N TYR A 52 -10.66 -3.77 -4.82
CA TYR A 52 -9.30 -4.19 -4.47
C TYR A 52 -9.22 -4.69 -3.03
N ALA A 53 -9.78 -3.95 -2.06
CA ALA A 53 -9.80 -4.35 -0.65
C ALA A 53 -10.55 -5.68 -0.46
N ILE A 54 -11.73 -5.80 -1.06
CA ILE A 54 -12.55 -7.03 -1.04
C ILE A 54 -11.77 -8.21 -1.65
N ALA A 55 -11.13 -7.99 -2.79
CA ALA A 55 -10.34 -9.04 -3.45
C ALA A 55 -9.16 -9.50 -2.59
N LYS A 56 -8.43 -8.55 -1.96
CA LYS A 56 -7.30 -8.89 -1.07
C LYS A 56 -7.77 -9.60 0.19
N HIS A 57 -8.85 -9.13 0.83
CA HIS A 57 -9.44 -9.78 1.98
C HIS A 57 -9.87 -11.22 1.66
N ARG A 58 -10.64 -11.43 0.59
CA ARG A 58 -11.09 -12.77 0.17
C ARG A 58 -9.94 -13.68 -0.23
N SER A 59 -8.87 -13.13 -0.82
CA SER A 59 -7.66 -13.90 -1.10
C SER A 59 -6.93 -14.33 0.18
N GLU A 60 -6.92 -13.49 1.23
CA GLU A 60 -6.40 -13.90 2.54
C GLU A 60 -7.22 -15.05 3.15
N LEU A 61 -8.54 -15.01 3.02
CA LEU A 61 -9.40 -16.11 3.52
C LEU A 61 -9.02 -17.45 2.88
N GLU A 62 -8.68 -17.47 1.59
CA GLU A 62 -8.18 -18.68 0.93
C GLU A 62 -6.84 -19.15 1.52
N VAL A 63 -5.95 -18.22 1.88
CA VAL A 63 -4.67 -18.58 2.51
C VAL A 63 -4.89 -19.11 3.93
N TRP A 64 -5.82 -18.51 4.69
CA TRP A 64 -6.21 -18.99 6.01
C TRP A 64 -6.88 -20.39 5.93
N ARG A 65 -7.76 -20.61 4.93
CA ARG A 65 -8.29 -21.95 4.64
C ARG A 65 -7.15 -22.97 4.46
N GLY A 66 -6.16 -22.61 3.63
CA GLY A 66 -4.99 -23.47 3.43
C GLY A 66 -4.23 -23.75 4.73
N HIS A 67 -4.15 -22.79 5.65
CA HIS A 67 -3.56 -22.98 6.96
C HIS A 67 -4.31 -24.04 7.78
N GLU A 68 -5.64 -23.93 7.85
CA GLU A 68 -6.49 -24.92 8.54
C GLU A 68 -6.36 -26.32 7.92
N GLU A 69 -6.08 -26.41 6.64
CA GLU A 69 -5.79 -27.66 5.91
C GLU A 69 -4.33 -28.14 6.06
N GLY A 70 -3.51 -27.44 6.86
CA GLY A 70 -2.14 -27.86 7.21
C GLY A 70 -1.03 -27.15 6.42
N LEU A 71 -1.35 -26.12 5.61
CA LEU A 71 -0.34 -25.33 4.93
C LEU A 71 0.46 -24.48 5.93
N ASN A 72 1.78 -24.64 5.95
CA ASN A 72 2.65 -23.73 6.68
C ASN A 72 2.76 -22.40 5.93
N MET A 73 2.05 -21.36 6.41
CA MET A 73 1.99 -20.09 5.72
C MET A 73 2.27 -18.88 6.61
N VAL A 74 2.64 -17.77 5.98
CA VAL A 74 2.68 -16.43 6.55
C VAL A 74 2.10 -15.41 5.55
N ILE A 75 1.48 -14.35 6.06
CA ILE A 75 0.92 -13.28 5.24
C ILE A 75 1.62 -11.97 5.58
N THR A 76 2.00 -11.22 4.55
CA THR A 76 2.45 -9.83 4.70
C THR A 76 1.38 -8.88 4.18
N ASN A 77 1.11 -7.81 4.94
CA ASN A 77 0.19 -6.74 4.58
C ASN A 77 0.99 -5.43 4.42
N PRO A 78 1.64 -5.20 3.27
CA PRO A 78 2.35 -3.95 3.03
C PRO A 78 1.39 -2.76 2.99
N SER A 79 1.83 -1.63 3.55
CA SER A 79 1.23 -0.33 3.34
C SER A 79 1.60 0.23 1.95
N THR A 80 1.46 1.53 1.71
CA THR A 80 1.83 2.11 0.42
C THR A 80 3.33 2.00 0.19
N ILE A 81 3.71 1.19 -0.80
CA ILE A 81 5.11 0.92 -1.11
C ILE A 81 5.69 2.09 -1.89
N LEU A 82 6.75 2.69 -1.40
CA LEU A 82 7.53 3.72 -2.08
C LEU A 82 8.87 3.14 -2.55
N GLY A 83 9.27 3.54 -3.75
CA GLY A 83 10.52 3.11 -4.33
C GLY A 83 10.62 3.55 -5.78
N PHE A 84 11.77 3.26 -6.38
CA PHE A 84 12.00 3.49 -7.80
C PHE A 84 11.37 2.37 -8.64
N GLY A 85 10.67 2.74 -9.71
CA GLY A 85 10.01 1.83 -10.63
C GLY A 85 9.36 2.59 -11.78
N ASP A 86 8.48 1.94 -12.54
CA ASP A 86 7.69 2.63 -13.55
C ASP A 86 6.76 3.65 -12.88
N TRP A 87 7.13 4.93 -12.95
CA TRP A 87 6.39 6.00 -12.31
C TRP A 87 5.08 6.39 -13.01
N THR A 88 4.74 5.69 -14.09
CA THR A 88 3.42 5.79 -14.74
C THR A 88 2.38 4.87 -14.14
N GLN A 89 2.79 3.99 -13.20
CA GLN A 89 1.93 2.96 -12.62
C GLN A 89 2.02 2.90 -11.09
N GLY A 90 0.95 2.41 -10.46
CA GLY A 90 0.89 2.11 -9.03
C GLY A 90 1.24 3.29 -8.13
N SER A 91 1.88 3.03 -7.00
CA SER A 91 2.28 4.04 -6.03
C SER A 91 3.43 4.94 -6.51
N SER A 92 4.20 4.49 -7.51
CA SER A 92 5.27 5.29 -8.13
C SER A 92 4.73 6.54 -8.82
N GLN A 93 3.45 6.55 -9.23
CA GLN A 93 2.77 7.74 -9.77
C GLN A 93 2.75 8.93 -8.79
N ILE A 94 2.88 8.68 -7.49
CA ILE A 94 2.97 9.76 -6.48
C ILE A 94 4.17 10.66 -6.79
N PHE A 95 5.33 10.07 -7.11
CA PHE A 95 6.53 10.81 -7.48
C PHE A 95 6.32 11.61 -8.77
N LYS A 96 5.73 10.97 -9.80
CA LYS A 96 5.44 11.63 -11.07
C LYS A 96 4.48 12.80 -10.91
N ASN A 97 3.39 12.62 -10.18
CA ASN A 97 2.39 13.66 -9.97
C ASN A 97 2.98 14.89 -9.28
N VAL A 98 3.85 14.68 -8.29
CA VAL A 98 4.54 15.79 -7.61
C VAL A 98 5.55 16.43 -8.56
N TYR A 99 6.33 15.63 -9.32
CA TYR A 99 7.28 16.15 -10.32
C TYR A 99 6.62 16.99 -11.40
N ASP A 100 5.45 16.57 -11.87
CA ASP A 100 4.63 17.29 -12.87
C ASP A 100 3.95 18.55 -12.30
N GLY A 101 4.16 18.85 -11.01
CA GLY A 101 3.67 20.08 -10.38
C GLY A 101 2.19 20.07 -10.03
N ILE A 102 1.66 18.95 -9.54
CA ILE A 102 0.28 18.90 -9.04
C ILE A 102 0.03 20.03 -8.01
N PRO A 103 -1.04 20.84 -8.16
CA PRO A 103 -1.25 22.00 -7.30
C PRO A 103 -1.87 21.70 -5.94
N PHE A 104 -2.42 20.48 -5.77
CA PHE A 104 -3.16 20.08 -4.59
C PHE A 104 -2.52 18.86 -3.93
N TYR A 105 -2.59 18.80 -2.60
CA TYR A 105 -2.21 17.61 -1.84
C TYR A 105 -3.43 17.00 -1.11
N PRO A 106 -3.52 15.67 -0.99
CA PRO A 106 -4.53 15.01 -0.16
C PRO A 106 -4.33 15.33 1.33
N THR A 107 -5.44 15.31 2.10
CA THR A 107 -5.41 15.77 3.51
C THR A 107 -5.25 14.67 4.54
N GLY A 108 -5.27 13.39 4.12
CA GLY A 108 -5.20 12.27 5.03
C GLY A 108 -3.78 11.87 5.44
N ILE A 109 -3.74 10.85 6.31
CA ILE A 109 -2.51 10.17 6.75
C ILE A 109 -2.58 8.73 6.26
N ASN A 110 -1.43 8.17 5.86
CA ASN A 110 -1.34 6.78 5.44
C ASN A 110 -0.01 6.16 5.88
N GLY A 111 0.05 4.83 5.88
CA GLY A 111 1.30 4.11 6.07
C GLY A 111 2.12 4.04 4.80
N PHE A 112 3.43 4.19 4.94
CA PHE A 112 4.40 4.09 3.85
C PHE A 112 5.56 3.18 4.23
N ILE A 113 6.14 2.55 3.22
CA ILE A 113 7.25 1.60 3.38
C ILE A 113 8.12 1.58 2.13
N SER A 114 9.41 1.27 2.28
CA SER A 114 10.29 1.06 1.12
C SER A 114 10.04 -0.28 0.44
N LEU A 115 10.27 -0.35 -0.86
CA LEU A 115 10.26 -1.61 -1.61
C LEU A 115 11.25 -2.61 -1.03
N GLU A 116 12.44 -2.13 -0.64
CA GLU A 116 13.52 -2.91 -0.08
C GLU A 116 13.12 -3.55 1.26
N ASP A 117 12.43 -2.80 2.13
CA ASP A 117 11.94 -3.33 3.41
C ASP A 117 10.83 -4.36 3.23
N VAL A 118 9.95 -4.20 2.24
CA VAL A 118 8.95 -5.23 1.92
C VAL A 118 9.65 -6.52 1.51
N ALA A 119 10.62 -6.45 0.60
CA ALA A 119 11.39 -7.61 0.16
C ALA A 119 12.13 -8.28 1.32
N LYS A 120 12.80 -7.49 2.16
CA LYS A 120 13.50 -7.95 3.36
C LYS A 120 12.56 -8.64 4.35
N ALA A 121 11.39 -8.05 4.63
CA ALA A 121 10.39 -8.65 5.51
C ALA A 121 9.89 -9.99 4.96
N CYS A 122 9.61 -10.07 3.66
CA CYS A 122 9.20 -11.31 3.00
C CYS A 122 10.28 -12.39 3.14
N ILE A 123 11.54 -12.08 2.89
CA ILE A 123 12.67 -13.04 3.01
C ILE A 123 12.80 -13.51 4.46
N GLN A 124 12.88 -12.58 5.43
CA GLN A 124 13.03 -12.95 6.84
C GLN A 124 11.87 -13.79 7.36
N LEU A 125 10.63 -13.49 6.95
CA LEU A 125 9.46 -14.29 7.32
C LEU A 125 9.52 -15.67 6.68
N MET A 126 9.96 -15.79 5.43
CA MET A 126 10.13 -17.10 4.76
C MET A 126 11.19 -17.98 5.44
N GLU A 127 12.28 -17.39 5.91
CA GLU A 127 13.38 -18.08 6.58
C GLU A 127 13.10 -18.36 8.07
N SER A 128 12.12 -17.68 8.67
CA SER A 128 11.75 -17.85 10.08
C SER A 128 10.97 -19.14 10.33
N ASN A 129 10.84 -19.49 11.62
CA ASN A 129 9.94 -20.59 12.06
C ASN A 129 8.48 -20.14 12.29
N ILE A 130 8.16 -18.87 12.02
CA ILE A 130 6.82 -18.32 12.20
C ILE A 130 5.87 -18.93 11.17
N ARG A 131 4.67 -19.33 11.63
CA ARG A 131 3.63 -19.92 10.80
C ARG A 131 2.24 -19.52 11.29
N GLY A 132 1.26 -19.50 10.37
CA GLY A 132 -0.12 -19.18 10.72
C GLY A 132 -0.30 -17.74 11.22
N GLU A 133 0.45 -16.80 10.67
CA GLU A 133 0.48 -15.41 11.13
C GLU A 133 0.40 -14.43 9.97
N ARG A 134 -0.18 -13.25 10.25
CA ARG A 134 -0.10 -12.10 9.34
C ARG A 134 0.63 -10.93 10.00
N PHE A 135 1.27 -10.12 9.17
CA PHE A 135 2.09 -8.99 9.62
C PHE A 135 1.82 -7.74 8.79
N ILE A 136 1.51 -6.64 9.48
CA ILE A 136 1.51 -5.31 8.88
C ILE A 136 2.96 -4.90 8.61
N VAL A 137 3.26 -4.62 7.34
CA VAL A 137 4.58 -4.21 6.87
C VAL A 137 4.50 -2.73 6.47
N SER A 138 4.66 -1.85 7.47
CA SER A 138 4.56 -0.40 7.34
C SER A 138 5.66 0.27 8.16
N ALA A 139 6.46 1.13 7.54
CA ALA A 139 7.57 1.78 8.23
C ALA A 139 7.11 2.98 9.05
N GLU A 140 6.35 3.89 8.43
CA GLU A 140 5.96 5.16 9.02
C GLU A 140 4.56 5.58 8.53
N ASN A 141 3.79 6.20 9.43
CA ASN A 141 2.52 6.84 9.09
C ASN A 141 2.78 8.33 8.83
N ILE A 142 2.64 8.76 7.57
CA ILE A 142 2.99 10.12 7.12
C ILE A 142 1.74 10.78 6.54
N SER A 143 1.55 12.09 6.75
CA SER A 143 0.51 12.83 6.04
C SER A 143 0.85 12.95 4.57
N PHE A 144 -0.14 12.93 3.68
CA PHE A 144 0.12 13.17 2.25
C PHE A 144 0.72 14.54 2.00
N LYS A 145 0.42 15.54 2.84
CA LYS A 145 1.05 16.84 2.78
C LYS A 145 2.56 16.74 2.97
N ASP A 146 2.99 16.13 4.08
CA ASP A 146 4.41 15.99 4.40
C ASP A 146 5.13 15.12 3.36
N LEU A 147 4.49 14.04 2.90
CA LEU A 147 5.02 13.20 1.83
C LEU A 147 5.28 14.00 0.55
N PHE A 148 4.29 14.81 0.11
CA PHE A 148 4.41 15.60 -1.11
C PHE A 148 5.47 16.71 -0.96
N GLU A 149 5.57 17.32 0.23
CA GLU A 149 6.63 18.29 0.54
C GLU A 149 8.02 17.65 0.47
N LYS A 150 8.21 16.47 1.09
CA LYS A 150 9.46 15.71 1.05
C LYS A 150 9.86 15.33 -0.38
N ILE A 151 8.91 14.85 -1.19
CA ILE A 151 9.14 14.49 -2.60
C ILE A 151 9.50 15.75 -3.42
N ALA A 152 8.76 16.85 -3.25
CA ALA A 152 9.04 18.10 -3.96
C ALA A 152 10.44 18.63 -3.64
N HIS A 153 10.83 18.61 -2.36
CA HIS A 153 12.20 18.97 -1.95
C HIS A 153 13.25 18.03 -2.56
N GLY A 154 12.98 16.72 -2.61
CA GLY A 154 13.85 15.73 -3.25
C GLY A 154 14.06 16.02 -4.74
N PHE A 155 13.05 16.52 -5.43
CA PHE A 155 13.14 16.99 -6.81
C PHE A 155 13.69 18.42 -6.97
N GLY A 156 13.76 19.21 -5.88
CA GLY A 156 14.17 20.62 -5.93
C GLY A 156 13.12 21.54 -6.57
N ILE A 157 11.83 21.20 -6.40
CA ILE A 157 10.68 21.94 -6.92
C ILE A 157 9.80 22.46 -5.78
N LYS A 158 8.89 23.41 -6.09
CA LYS A 158 7.94 23.91 -5.11
C LYS A 158 6.90 22.85 -4.76
N PRO A 159 6.61 22.61 -3.48
CA PRO A 159 5.58 21.68 -3.07
C PRO A 159 4.18 22.20 -3.41
N PRO A 160 3.17 21.31 -3.55
CA PRO A 160 1.78 21.71 -3.71
C PRO A 160 1.31 22.51 -2.49
N ALA A 161 0.69 23.68 -2.74
CA ALA A 161 0.38 24.64 -1.69
C ALA A 161 -1.05 24.51 -1.13
N LYS A 162 -1.95 23.82 -1.84
CA LYS A 162 -3.39 23.84 -1.52
C LYS A 162 -3.89 22.45 -1.10
N PRO A 163 -4.66 22.34 -0.01
CA PRO A 163 -5.31 21.09 0.33
C PRO A 163 -6.39 20.73 -0.70
N LEU A 164 -6.53 19.46 -0.99
CA LEU A 164 -7.60 18.94 -1.84
C LEU A 164 -8.94 19.02 -1.08
N SER A 165 -9.66 20.11 -1.27
CA SER A 165 -10.97 20.30 -0.62
C SER A 165 -12.00 19.30 -1.14
N PRO A 166 -13.08 18.98 -0.37
CA PRO A 166 -14.15 18.09 -0.81
C PRO A 166 -14.77 18.52 -2.14
N PHE A 167 -14.92 19.83 -2.38
CA PHE A 167 -15.48 20.38 -3.62
C PHE A 167 -14.55 20.15 -4.82
N ILE A 168 -13.25 20.44 -4.67
CA ILE A 168 -12.25 20.22 -5.73
C ILE A 168 -12.11 18.74 -6.01
N ARG A 169 -12.19 17.90 -4.98
CA ARG A 169 -12.18 16.45 -5.10
C ARG A 169 -13.34 15.95 -5.97
N GLU A 170 -14.56 16.45 -5.71
CA GLU A 170 -15.77 16.03 -6.47
C GLU A 170 -15.73 16.46 -7.94
N ILE A 171 -15.14 17.60 -8.26
CA ILE A 171 -14.96 18.05 -9.65
C ILE A 171 -13.79 17.30 -10.29
N GLY A 172 -12.69 17.13 -9.57
CA GLY A 172 -11.43 16.56 -10.08
C GLY A 172 -11.61 15.15 -10.61
N TRP A 173 -12.19 14.24 -9.82
CA TRP A 173 -12.34 12.86 -10.29
C TRP A 173 -13.29 12.75 -11.50
N ARG A 174 -14.32 13.60 -11.61
CA ARG A 174 -15.23 13.63 -12.78
C ARG A 174 -14.49 14.09 -14.04
N PHE A 175 -13.62 15.10 -13.91
CA PHE A 175 -12.80 15.56 -15.01
C PHE A 175 -11.82 14.46 -15.50
N TYR A 176 -11.13 13.79 -14.58
CA TYR A 176 -10.23 12.68 -14.93
C TYR A 176 -10.97 11.48 -15.50
N TRP A 177 -12.18 11.19 -15.01
CA TRP A 177 -13.04 10.14 -15.56
C TRP A 177 -13.45 10.46 -17.01
N LEU A 178 -13.87 11.70 -17.29
CA LEU A 178 -14.22 12.13 -18.65
C LEU A 178 -13.01 12.06 -19.58
N LYS A 179 -11.85 12.55 -19.13
CA LYS A 179 -10.59 12.46 -19.88
C LYS A 179 -10.22 11.01 -20.17
N SER A 180 -10.36 10.11 -19.20
CA SER A 180 -10.12 8.69 -19.34
C SER A 180 -11.00 8.05 -20.43
N LYS A 181 -12.30 8.38 -20.43
CA LYS A 181 -13.23 7.91 -21.47
C LYS A 181 -12.87 8.41 -22.87
N LEU A 182 -12.36 9.62 -22.99
CA LEU A 182 -11.97 10.22 -24.28
C LEU A 182 -10.61 9.71 -24.78
N SER A 183 -9.68 9.40 -23.87
CA SER A 183 -8.31 9.00 -24.20
C SER A 183 -8.09 7.48 -24.24
N GLY A 184 -9.05 6.69 -23.74
CA GLY A 184 -8.90 5.23 -23.58
C GLY A 184 -7.91 4.82 -22.47
N GLN A 185 -7.33 5.79 -21.74
CA GLN A 185 -6.38 5.53 -20.65
C GLN A 185 -7.13 5.38 -19.32
N GLN A 186 -6.59 4.59 -18.38
CA GLN A 186 -7.15 4.49 -17.04
C GLN A 186 -7.11 5.83 -16.31
N ALA A 187 -8.21 6.15 -15.61
CA ALA A 187 -8.27 7.39 -14.82
C ALA A 187 -7.27 7.33 -13.66
N LEU A 188 -6.34 8.28 -13.63
CA LEU A 188 -5.34 8.43 -12.56
C LEU A 188 -5.96 8.76 -11.20
N VAL A 189 -7.09 9.47 -11.22
CA VAL A 189 -7.81 9.93 -10.04
C VAL A 189 -9.23 9.39 -10.13
N THR A 190 -9.56 8.47 -9.21
CA THR A 190 -10.91 7.90 -9.07
C THR A 190 -11.59 8.45 -7.82
N LYS A 191 -12.90 8.33 -7.75
CA LYS A 191 -13.66 8.66 -6.52
C LYS A 191 -13.10 7.88 -5.31
N GLU A 192 -12.75 6.61 -5.51
CA GLU A 192 -12.21 5.74 -4.46
C GLU A 192 -10.84 6.20 -3.97
N THR A 193 -9.91 6.51 -4.89
CA THR A 193 -8.56 6.97 -4.49
C THR A 193 -8.60 8.31 -3.78
N THR A 194 -9.45 9.24 -4.21
CA THR A 194 -9.59 10.56 -3.57
C THR A 194 -10.21 10.47 -2.17
N LEU A 195 -11.17 9.56 -1.97
CA LEU A 195 -11.75 9.33 -0.65
C LEU A 195 -10.72 8.67 0.29
N TYR A 196 -10.01 7.65 -0.20
CA TYR A 196 -8.97 6.97 0.55
C TYR A 196 -7.87 7.93 1.03
N THR A 197 -7.37 8.78 0.16
CA THR A 197 -6.28 9.72 0.48
C THR A 197 -6.73 10.92 1.33
N SER A 198 -8.02 11.08 1.59
CA SER A 198 -8.55 12.13 2.48
C SER A 198 -8.79 11.67 3.92
N ARG A 199 -8.58 10.37 4.23
CA ARG A 199 -8.78 9.79 5.56
C ARG A 199 -7.45 9.51 6.24
N ASN A 200 -7.51 9.34 7.58
CA ASN A 200 -6.34 9.00 8.37
C ASN A 200 -6.35 7.50 8.66
N TYR A 201 -5.33 6.81 8.17
CA TYR A 201 -5.07 5.41 8.46
C TYR A 201 -3.73 5.30 9.20
N ILE A 202 -3.78 4.84 10.43
CA ILE A 202 -2.61 4.63 11.27
C ILE A 202 -2.39 3.12 11.41
N TYR A 203 -1.30 2.63 10.87
CA TYR A 203 -0.95 1.20 10.91
C TYR A 203 0.11 0.97 11.98
N LEU A 204 -0.15 -0.03 12.84
CA LEU A 204 0.78 -0.47 13.88
C LEU A 204 1.71 -1.54 13.31
N ASN A 205 3.02 -1.36 13.48
CA ASN A 205 4.05 -2.27 12.97
C ASN A 205 4.80 -3.01 14.09
N ILE A 206 4.25 -2.98 15.31
CA ILE A 206 4.89 -3.50 16.52
C ILE A 206 5.08 -5.01 16.43
N LYS A 207 4.11 -5.73 15.85
CA LYS A 207 4.16 -7.19 15.74
C LYS A 207 5.37 -7.65 14.90
N LEU A 208 5.60 -7.06 13.75
CA LEU A 208 6.76 -7.40 12.89
C LEU A 208 8.09 -7.06 13.58
N LYS A 209 8.17 -5.88 14.23
CA LYS A 209 9.36 -5.48 15.00
C LYS A 209 9.70 -6.48 16.09
N ASN A 210 8.70 -6.90 16.86
CA ASN A 210 8.92 -7.84 17.98
C ASN A 210 9.25 -9.24 17.49
N ALA A 211 8.60 -9.72 16.44
CA ALA A 211 8.77 -11.08 15.93
C ALA A 211 10.14 -11.30 15.27
N LEU A 212 10.70 -10.29 14.59
CA LEU A 212 11.93 -10.41 13.79
C LEU A 212 13.06 -9.48 14.23
N GLY A 213 12.84 -8.62 15.23
CA GLY A 213 13.78 -7.51 15.49
C GLY A 213 13.89 -6.57 14.29
N PHE A 214 12.84 -6.45 13.48
CA PHE A 214 12.86 -5.77 12.19
C PHE A 214 13.15 -4.29 12.33
N LYS A 215 14.12 -3.80 11.57
CA LYS A 215 14.47 -2.38 11.48
C LYS A 215 14.12 -1.86 10.10
N PHE A 216 13.22 -0.87 10.07
CA PHE A 216 12.82 -0.19 8.85
C PHE A 216 13.85 0.86 8.43
N GLU A 217 13.93 1.12 7.13
CA GLU A 217 14.66 2.27 6.60
C GLU A 217 13.95 3.58 6.99
N ASN A 218 14.75 4.64 7.08
CA ASN A 218 14.22 5.99 7.24
C ASN A 218 13.52 6.43 5.94
N MET A 219 12.25 6.87 6.03
CA MET A 219 11.46 7.22 4.85
C MET A 219 12.00 8.46 4.11
N ASP A 220 12.69 9.38 4.79
CA ASP A 220 13.32 10.53 4.13
C ASP A 220 14.45 10.08 3.20
N ASP A 221 15.25 9.11 3.61
CA ASP A 221 16.33 8.54 2.79
C ASP A 221 15.75 7.78 1.59
N VAL A 222 14.68 7.01 1.79
CA VAL A 222 13.97 6.30 0.73
C VAL A 222 13.44 7.27 -0.33
N ILE A 223 12.77 8.34 0.10
CA ILE A 223 12.20 9.35 -0.80
C ILE A 223 13.33 10.06 -1.57
N LYS A 224 14.39 10.50 -0.88
CA LYS A 224 15.53 11.18 -1.49
C LYS A 224 16.23 10.29 -2.55
N ARG A 225 16.47 9.01 -2.21
CA ARG A 225 17.05 8.02 -3.13
C ARG A 225 16.18 7.80 -4.36
N SER A 226 14.87 7.68 -4.16
CA SER A 226 13.92 7.49 -5.25
C SER A 226 13.85 8.70 -6.18
N CYS A 227 13.75 9.92 -5.64
CA CYS A 227 13.78 11.15 -6.43
C CYS A 227 15.06 11.27 -7.26
N LYS A 228 16.21 10.91 -6.68
CA LYS A 228 17.48 10.92 -7.42
C LYS A 228 17.44 9.96 -8.61
N LYS A 229 17.02 8.71 -8.40
CA LYS A 229 16.93 7.69 -9.47
C LYS A 229 15.99 8.13 -10.61
N TYR A 230 14.85 8.76 -10.26
CA TYR A 230 13.92 9.28 -11.27
C TYR A 230 14.53 10.44 -12.08
N LYS A 231 15.32 11.33 -11.43
CA LYS A 231 16.03 12.40 -12.15
C LYS A 231 17.10 11.87 -13.09
N ASP A 232 17.81 10.86 -12.65
CA ASP A 232 18.92 10.27 -13.43
C ASP A 232 18.42 9.42 -14.60
N GLY A 233 17.10 9.33 -14.81
CA GLY A 233 16.50 8.60 -15.93
C GLY A 233 16.69 7.09 -15.88
N GLN A 234 16.94 6.56 -14.69
CA GLN A 234 17.14 5.12 -14.47
C GLN A 234 15.82 4.39 -14.21
N ALA A 235 14.75 4.80 -14.90
CA ALA A 235 13.44 4.15 -14.88
C ALA A 235 13.26 3.25 -16.10
#